data_1016e655e067ce7d93586a8f8e76d3a3
#
_entry.id   1016e655e067ce7d93586a8f8e76d3a3
#
_cell.length_a   1.000
_cell.length_b   1.000
_cell.length_c   1.000
_cell.angle_alpha   90.00
_cell.angle_beta   90.00
_cell.angle_gamma   90.00
#
_symmetry.space_group_name_H-M   'P 1'
#
loop_
_entity.id
_entity.type
_entity.pdbx_description
1 polymer ?
#
loop_
_entity_poly.entity_id
_entity_poly.type
_entity_poly.pdbx_seq_one_letter_code
_entity_poly.pdbx_strand_id
1 'polypeptide(L)'
;MAPANEALFDTDDTYQINDKGPATLKLDNNNKTATIKIKNGVKWSDGKQVTAKDVEYSYEIIANKATKSSRYTDSLQNIVGMSEYHDGKANTISGIEMPDGENGRTVVIHFKEMKPGMKFSGNGYFWEAAAPYHYLKDIPFDKLQSSDQVRKKPLFFGPYKMSKVVRGQAVTFVPNKYYWRGTPKLNKVTIQVLNPNSASQAIKSHKYDIAGVINTQWKSVANTNNVNWIAKIPLSYRYLGFKVGKWDAAKGENVMDKNSKMNNKALRQAIAYGMNISAVNKRYTNGLTFHIPTLIPAQFGKYFDKNVKGYDYNIKKSNEILDKAGYKKKGKYRVQPNGKPLTIHFAAMSGDSTQEPIIQNYIQQWKKLGLNVKLTGGRLMEMNSFYDKVQNDSKDVDMFMGAWSLSSEPSPNDLYSAKAPYNFSRFVTAKNTKLLQEMDSQKAFNTNYRVKKFHEWQKYMDDEAYVVPVSNSYSIDAVNSKITGYSSKPSAANSLWYNVGIAK
;
A
#
# COMPACT_ATOMS: atom_id res chain seq x y z
N MET A 1 -9.46 -0.93 -9.03
CA MET A 1 -10.51 -1.64 -8.25
C MET A 1 -11.13 -2.69 -9.15
N ALA A 2 -11.44 -3.89 -8.63
CA ALA A 2 -12.07 -4.94 -9.41
C ALA A 2 -13.53 -4.55 -9.79
N PRO A 3 -14.06 -5.02 -10.92
CA PRO A 3 -15.40 -4.62 -11.39
C PRO A 3 -16.55 -4.86 -10.40
N ALA A 4 -16.41 -5.83 -9.51
CA ALA A 4 -17.45 -6.16 -8.52
C ALA A 4 -17.30 -5.37 -7.21
N ASN A 5 -16.15 -4.75 -6.95
CA ASN A 5 -15.88 -4.10 -5.67
C ASN A 5 -16.30 -2.62 -5.70
N GLU A 6 -16.93 -2.17 -4.63
CA GLU A 6 -17.28 -0.78 -4.37
C GLU A 6 -17.00 -0.47 -2.90
N ALA A 7 -16.42 0.69 -2.60
CA ALA A 7 -16.24 1.17 -1.24
C ALA A 7 -17.54 1.82 -0.74
N LEU A 8 -17.73 1.90 0.57
CA LEU A 8 -18.90 2.57 1.17
C LEU A 8 -18.98 4.06 0.82
N PHE A 9 -17.84 4.70 0.55
CA PHE A 9 -17.77 6.13 0.29
C PHE A 9 -17.17 6.43 -1.08
N ASP A 10 -17.72 7.45 -1.73
CA ASP A 10 -17.07 8.14 -2.85
C ASP A 10 -16.17 9.24 -2.30
N THR A 11 -15.24 9.69 -3.14
CA THR A 11 -14.33 10.81 -2.82
C THR A 11 -14.39 11.89 -3.88
N ASP A 12 -13.85 13.06 -3.57
CA ASP A 12 -13.48 14.06 -4.56
C ASP A 12 -12.06 13.78 -5.12
N ASP A 13 -11.59 14.65 -6.02
CA ASP A 13 -10.24 14.51 -6.61
C ASP A 13 -9.10 14.82 -5.62
N THR A 14 -9.43 15.29 -4.41
CA THR A 14 -8.48 15.48 -3.30
C THR A 14 -8.56 14.36 -2.26
N TYR A 15 -9.28 13.28 -2.58
CA TYR A 15 -9.53 12.11 -1.74
C TYR A 15 -10.36 12.38 -0.47
N GLN A 16 -11.02 13.53 -0.34
CA GLN A 16 -11.96 13.74 0.75
C GLN A 16 -13.23 12.94 0.50
N ILE A 17 -13.71 12.27 1.55
CA ILE A 17 -14.96 11.51 1.51
C ILE A 17 -16.15 12.45 1.28
N ASN A 18 -17.08 12.05 0.42
CA ASN A 18 -18.31 12.77 0.12
C ASN A 18 -19.53 11.83 0.16
N ASP A 19 -20.73 12.41 0.03
CA ASP A 19 -22.01 11.71 0.17
C ASP A 19 -22.53 11.06 -1.14
N LYS A 20 -21.69 10.92 -2.17
CA LYS A 20 -22.11 10.35 -3.47
C LYS A 20 -22.03 8.82 -3.50
N GLY A 21 -21.28 8.20 -2.58
CA GLY A 21 -21.12 6.75 -2.46
C GLY A 21 -22.35 5.99 -1.94
N PRO A 22 -22.21 4.67 -1.75
CA PRO A 22 -23.26 3.81 -1.18
C PRO A 22 -23.68 4.20 0.24
N ALA A 23 -22.80 4.86 0.99
CA ALA A 23 -23.07 5.38 2.33
C ALA A 23 -22.63 6.84 2.45
N THR A 24 -23.15 7.51 3.49
CA THR A 24 -22.75 8.85 3.92
C THR A 24 -21.94 8.74 5.22
N LEU A 25 -21.04 9.71 5.45
CA LEU A 25 -20.20 9.82 6.64
C LEU A 25 -20.43 11.15 7.34
N LYS A 26 -20.74 11.12 8.64
CA LYS A 26 -20.78 12.31 9.49
C LYS A 26 -19.78 12.15 10.63
N LEU A 27 -18.80 13.03 10.70
CA LEU A 27 -17.84 13.10 11.79
C LEU A 27 -18.30 14.11 12.84
N ASP A 28 -18.26 13.73 14.12
CA ASP A 28 -18.55 14.60 15.25
C ASP A 28 -17.35 14.62 16.22
N ASN A 29 -16.60 15.71 16.16
CA ASN A 29 -15.40 15.87 16.98
C ASN A 29 -15.70 16.01 18.47
N ASN A 30 -16.86 16.57 18.85
CA ASN A 30 -17.22 16.79 20.24
C ASN A 30 -17.61 15.47 20.91
N ASN A 31 -18.42 14.67 20.22
CA ASN A 31 -18.83 13.34 20.72
C ASN A 31 -17.85 12.22 20.34
N LYS A 32 -16.79 12.54 19.60
CA LYS A 32 -15.76 11.59 19.12
C LYS A 32 -16.36 10.43 18.35
N THR A 33 -17.25 10.71 17.42
CA THR A 33 -17.95 9.69 16.66
C THR A 33 -17.84 9.87 15.13
N ALA A 34 -17.94 8.75 14.44
CA ALA A 34 -18.27 8.69 13.02
C ALA A 34 -19.59 7.95 12.84
N THR A 35 -20.56 8.62 12.22
CA THR A 35 -21.83 7.98 11.85
C THR A 35 -21.81 7.62 10.37
N ILE A 36 -21.94 6.35 10.08
CA ILE A 36 -22.03 5.77 8.73
C ILE A 36 -23.48 5.41 8.49
N LYS A 37 -24.07 5.95 7.41
CA LYS A 37 -25.46 5.64 7.03
C LYS A 37 -25.51 5.08 5.61
N ILE A 38 -25.87 3.81 5.49
CA ILE A 38 -26.03 3.10 4.22
C ILE A 38 -27.30 3.64 3.52
N LYS A 39 -27.21 3.93 2.22
CA LYS A 39 -28.33 4.39 1.41
C LYS A 39 -29.35 3.28 1.17
N ASN A 40 -30.57 3.69 0.87
CA ASN A 40 -31.62 2.76 0.42
C ASN A 40 -31.19 2.07 -0.89
N GLY A 41 -31.55 0.78 -1.01
CA GLY A 41 -31.32 0.03 -2.24
C GLY A 41 -29.91 -0.50 -2.44
N VAL A 42 -28.97 -0.25 -1.53
CA VAL A 42 -27.64 -0.87 -1.57
C VAL A 42 -27.75 -2.34 -1.18
N LYS A 43 -27.51 -3.23 -2.13
CA LYS A 43 -27.71 -4.68 -1.98
C LYS A 43 -26.50 -5.47 -2.41
N TRP A 44 -26.26 -6.58 -1.73
CA TRP A 44 -25.33 -7.60 -2.16
C TRP A 44 -25.76 -8.21 -3.51
N SER A 45 -24.84 -8.86 -4.20
CA SER A 45 -25.08 -9.48 -5.52
C SER A 45 -26.03 -10.69 -5.47
N ASP A 46 -26.44 -11.16 -4.29
CA ASP A 46 -27.51 -12.14 -4.06
C ASP A 46 -28.88 -11.49 -3.84
N GLY A 47 -28.95 -10.17 -3.78
CA GLY A 47 -30.18 -9.39 -3.60
C GLY A 47 -30.51 -9.01 -2.17
N LYS A 48 -29.74 -9.49 -1.18
CA LYS A 48 -29.94 -9.10 0.22
C LYS A 48 -29.43 -7.68 0.46
N GLN A 49 -30.11 -6.96 1.35
CA GLN A 49 -29.74 -5.60 1.74
C GLN A 49 -28.36 -5.60 2.43
N VAL A 50 -27.54 -4.60 2.14
CA VAL A 50 -26.35 -4.30 2.96
C VAL A 50 -26.83 -3.64 4.24
N THR A 51 -26.42 -4.18 5.39
CA THR A 51 -26.92 -3.81 6.71
C THR A 51 -25.83 -3.21 7.61
N ALA A 52 -26.25 -2.66 8.74
CA ALA A 52 -25.36 -2.17 9.78
C ALA A 52 -24.43 -3.30 10.29
N LYS A 53 -24.97 -4.53 10.45
CA LYS A 53 -24.16 -5.70 10.86
C LYS A 53 -23.09 -6.07 9.83
N ASP A 54 -23.35 -5.89 8.53
CA ASP A 54 -22.34 -6.15 7.51
C ASP A 54 -21.16 -5.17 7.62
N VAL A 55 -21.40 -3.92 7.98
CA VAL A 55 -20.36 -2.93 8.23
C VAL A 55 -19.58 -3.29 9.50
N GLU A 56 -20.26 -3.52 10.61
CA GLU A 56 -19.63 -3.89 11.89
C GLU A 56 -18.83 -5.20 11.77
N TYR A 57 -19.35 -6.20 11.06
CA TYR A 57 -18.69 -7.50 10.89
C TYR A 57 -17.32 -7.38 10.18
N SER A 58 -17.14 -6.38 9.34
CA SER A 58 -15.82 -6.12 8.72
C SER A 58 -14.76 -5.77 9.77
N TYR A 59 -15.13 -5.12 10.86
CA TYR A 59 -14.24 -4.83 11.99
C TYR A 59 -13.97 -6.07 12.85
N GLU A 60 -14.99 -6.90 13.08
CA GLU A 60 -14.79 -8.19 13.76
C GLU A 60 -13.78 -9.07 13.02
N ILE A 61 -13.90 -9.18 11.69
CA ILE A 61 -12.96 -9.94 10.85
C ILE A 61 -11.52 -9.43 11.03
N ILE A 62 -11.32 -8.12 10.97
CA ILE A 62 -9.97 -7.53 11.05
C ILE A 62 -9.40 -7.69 12.48
N ALA A 63 -10.23 -7.46 13.48
CA ALA A 63 -9.79 -7.45 14.87
C ALA A 63 -9.65 -8.85 15.49
N ASN A 64 -10.30 -9.88 14.95
CA ASN A 64 -10.21 -11.21 15.52
C ASN A 64 -8.81 -11.80 15.34
N LYS A 65 -8.19 -12.25 16.44
CA LYS A 65 -6.82 -12.81 16.43
C LYS A 65 -6.65 -13.99 15.45
N ALA A 66 -7.69 -14.80 15.27
CA ALA A 66 -7.63 -15.99 14.43
C ALA A 66 -7.46 -15.65 12.94
N THR A 67 -7.87 -14.46 12.50
CA THR A 67 -7.67 -13.98 11.12
C THR A 67 -6.23 -13.61 10.81
N LYS A 68 -5.43 -13.30 11.82
CA LYS A 68 -4.04 -12.80 11.71
C LYS A 68 -3.92 -11.62 10.74
N SER A 69 -4.92 -10.73 10.74
CA SER A 69 -4.99 -9.61 9.81
C SER A 69 -3.91 -8.57 10.09
N SER A 70 -3.09 -8.26 9.09
CA SER A 70 -2.15 -7.14 9.15
C SER A 70 -2.84 -5.76 9.12
N ARG A 71 -4.16 -5.73 8.91
CA ARG A 71 -4.98 -4.51 8.96
C ARG A 71 -5.37 -4.11 10.37
N TYR A 72 -5.10 -4.94 11.38
CA TYR A 72 -5.25 -4.58 12.78
C TYR A 72 -4.07 -3.70 13.21
N THR A 73 -4.19 -2.40 12.93
CA THR A 73 -3.16 -1.39 13.21
C THR A 73 -3.49 -0.60 14.48
N ASP A 74 -2.52 0.17 15.00
CA ASP A 74 -2.75 1.08 16.13
C ASP A 74 -3.74 2.21 15.79
N SER A 75 -3.83 2.63 14.53
CA SER A 75 -4.88 3.55 14.07
C SER A 75 -6.29 2.97 14.30
N LEU A 76 -6.50 1.70 13.96
CA LEU A 76 -7.78 1.03 14.16
C LEU A 76 -8.08 0.79 15.65
N GLN A 77 -7.05 0.56 16.48
CA GLN A 77 -7.17 0.42 17.93
C GLN A 77 -7.66 1.70 18.64
N ASN A 78 -7.75 2.81 17.92
CA ASN A 78 -8.38 4.06 18.38
C ASN A 78 -9.91 3.93 18.55
N ILE A 79 -10.55 2.90 17.98
CA ILE A 79 -11.95 2.58 18.23
C ILE A 79 -12.09 2.02 19.65
N VAL A 80 -13.08 2.50 20.40
CA VAL A 80 -13.38 2.05 21.76
C VAL A 80 -13.72 0.56 21.76
N GLY A 81 -13.17 -0.23 22.68
CA GLY A 81 -13.43 -1.67 22.78
C GLY A 81 -12.73 -2.55 21.74
N MET A 82 -11.99 -1.97 20.78
CA MET A 82 -11.31 -2.72 19.73
C MET A 82 -10.24 -3.65 20.27
N SER A 83 -9.43 -3.17 21.22
CA SER A 83 -8.36 -3.97 21.83
C SER A 83 -8.91 -5.07 22.75
N GLU A 84 -9.98 -4.77 23.47
CA GLU A 84 -10.66 -5.73 24.35
C GLU A 84 -11.23 -6.90 23.56
N TYR A 85 -11.85 -6.62 22.40
CA TYR A 85 -12.32 -7.65 21.48
C TYR A 85 -11.15 -8.47 20.91
N HIS A 86 -10.10 -7.80 20.45
CA HIS A 86 -8.91 -8.48 19.92
C HIS A 86 -8.29 -9.42 20.93
N ASP A 87 -8.20 -9.00 22.21
CA ASP A 87 -7.60 -9.78 23.29
C ASP A 87 -8.51 -10.92 23.79
N GLY A 88 -9.73 -11.04 23.29
CA GLY A 88 -10.71 -12.01 23.75
C GLY A 88 -11.31 -11.68 25.13
N LYS A 89 -11.17 -10.43 25.57
CA LYS A 89 -11.77 -9.93 26.84
C LYS A 89 -13.22 -9.48 26.67
N ALA A 90 -13.66 -9.30 25.42
CA ALA A 90 -15.03 -8.95 25.05
C ALA A 90 -15.45 -9.73 23.81
N ASN A 91 -16.76 -10.04 23.71
CA ASN A 91 -17.35 -10.74 22.57
C ASN A 91 -17.76 -9.80 21.44
N THR A 92 -17.80 -8.50 21.70
CA THR A 92 -18.19 -7.45 20.76
C THR A 92 -17.25 -6.25 20.87
N ILE A 93 -17.22 -5.41 19.83
CA ILE A 93 -16.48 -4.15 19.83
C ILE A 93 -17.43 -3.08 20.40
N SER A 94 -17.27 -2.75 21.69
CA SER A 94 -18.23 -1.89 22.40
C SER A 94 -18.39 -0.47 21.86
N GLY A 95 -17.39 0.02 21.11
CA GLY A 95 -17.45 1.32 20.44
C GLY A 95 -18.14 1.33 19.10
N ILE A 96 -18.75 0.21 18.64
CA ILE A 96 -19.51 0.16 17.41
C ILE A 96 -20.98 -0.12 17.74
N GLU A 97 -21.83 0.86 17.51
CA GLU A 97 -23.27 0.80 17.79
C GLU A 97 -24.08 0.74 16.50
N MET A 98 -25.20 0.06 16.56
CA MET A 98 -26.20 -0.05 15.48
C MET A 98 -27.55 0.46 15.99
N PRO A 99 -27.80 1.78 16.04
CA PRO A 99 -28.96 2.37 16.70
C PRO A 99 -30.30 1.92 16.13
N ASP A 100 -30.36 1.56 14.85
CA ASP A 100 -31.55 1.02 14.17
C ASP A 100 -31.52 -0.52 14.05
N GLY A 101 -30.68 -1.18 14.86
CA GLY A 101 -30.52 -2.64 14.94
C GLY A 101 -29.55 -3.20 13.87
N GLU A 102 -29.23 -4.48 14.01
CA GLU A 102 -28.28 -5.19 13.11
C GLU A 102 -28.72 -5.19 11.64
N ASN A 103 -30.03 -5.29 11.41
CA ASN A 103 -30.63 -5.24 10.07
C ASN A 103 -30.90 -3.80 9.59
N GLY A 104 -30.59 -2.81 10.42
CA GLY A 104 -30.66 -1.40 10.10
C GLY A 104 -29.58 -0.93 9.14
N ARG A 105 -29.43 0.38 9.00
CA ARG A 105 -28.51 0.99 8.04
C ARG A 105 -27.55 2.01 8.67
N THR A 106 -27.63 2.20 9.97
CA THR A 106 -26.83 3.19 10.68
C THR A 106 -25.83 2.50 11.59
N VAL A 107 -24.57 2.90 11.46
CA VAL A 107 -23.46 2.47 12.35
C VAL A 107 -22.84 3.72 12.95
N VAL A 108 -22.71 3.74 14.28
CA VAL A 108 -21.99 4.80 14.99
C VAL A 108 -20.73 4.20 15.59
N ILE A 109 -19.59 4.78 15.23
CA ILE A 109 -18.28 4.36 15.73
C ILE A 109 -17.77 5.39 16.73
N HIS A 110 -17.46 4.96 17.95
CA HIS A 110 -16.91 5.78 19.01
C HIS A 110 -15.38 5.62 19.06
N PHE A 111 -14.70 6.75 19.07
CA PHE A 111 -13.23 6.79 19.10
C PHE A 111 -12.72 7.29 20.46
N LYS A 112 -11.53 6.81 20.85
CA LYS A 112 -10.78 7.37 21.99
C LYS A 112 -10.40 8.82 21.71
N GLU A 113 -10.01 9.11 20.45
CA GLU A 113 -9.65 10.44 19.98
C GLU A 113 -10.05 10.64 18.51
N MET A 114 -10.50 11.86 18.17
CA MET A 114 -10.65 12.24 16.76
C MET A 114 -9.29 12.60 16.17
N LYS A 115 -9.11 12.29 14.89
CA LYS A 115 -7.85 12.51 14.18
C LYS A 115 -8.06 13.39 12.94
N PRO A 116 -7.10 14.28 12.61
CA PRO A 116 -7.24 15.23 11.49
C PRO A 116 -7.42 14.56 10.12
N GLY A 117 -6.94 13.33 9.98
CA GLY A 117 -7.01 12.56 8.73
C GLY A 117 -8.34 11.86 8.48
N MET A 118 -9.25 11.78 9.44
CA MET A 118 -10.50 10.99 9.33
C MET A 118 -11.44 11.41 8.20
N LYS A 119 -11.31 12.63 7.68
CA LYS A 119 -12.10 13.11 6.54
C LYS A 119 -11.65 12.56 5.18
N PHE A 120 -10.47 11.94 5.11
CA PHE A 120 -9.92 11.37 3.87
C PHE A 120 -10.19 9.88 3.79
N SER A 121 -10.38 9.38 2.57
CA SER A 121 -10.45 7.95 2.31
C SER A 121 -9.12 7.27 2.64
N GLY A 122 -9.18 6.01 3.07
CA GLY A 122 -8.00 5.22 3.41
C GLY A 122 -7.26 5.69 4.66
N ASN A 123 -7.93 6.36 5.58
CA ASN A 123 -7.31 6.97 6.75
C ASN A 123 -6.85 5.97 7.83
N GLY A 124 -7.30 4.71 7.78
CA GLY A 124 -6.92 3.67 8.74
C GLY A 124 -7.64 3.71 10.09
N TYR A 125 -8.34 4.79 10.44
CA TYR A 125 -9.05 4.93 11.71
C TYR A 125 -10.41 4.25 11.70
N PHE A 126 -11.04 4.17 10.54
CA PHE A 126 -12.24 3.38 10.29
C PHE A 126 -12.18 2.72 8.91
N TRP A 127 -13.02 1.72 8.71
CA TRP A 127 -13.00 0.89 7.51
C TRP A 127 -14.11 1.32 6.53
N GLU A 128 -13.81 1.34 5.24
CA GLU A 128 -14.71 1.79 4.18
C GLU A 128 -15.36 0.63 3.42
N ALA A 129 -15.40 -0.54 4.07
CA ALA A 129 -15.93 -1.77 3.48
C ALA A 129 -17.00 -2.39 4.39
N ALA A 130 -17.82 -3.23 3.80
CA ALA A 130 -18.72 -4.14 4.50
C ALA A 130 -18.39 -5.58 4.13
N ALA A 131 -18.73 -6.52 5.00
CA ALA A 131 -18.61 -7.95 4.76
C ALA A 131 -19.98 -8.62 4.92
N PRO A 132 -20.42 -9.50 3.99
CA PRO A 132 -21.76 -10.06 4.00
C PRO A 132 -21.95 -11.05 5.16
N TYR A 133 -22.36 -10.54 6.32
CA TYR A 133 -22.52 -11.31 7.55
C TYR A 133 -23.38 -12.55 7.35
N HIS A 134 -24.53 -12.40 6.69
CA HIS A 134 -25.45 -13.52 6.42
C HIS A 134 -24.81 -14.68 5.64
N TYR A 135 -23.75 -14.42 4.90
CA TYR A 135 -23.05 -15.38 4.04
C TYR A 135 -21.80 -15.96 4.66
N LEU A 136 -21.18 -15.24 5.59
CA LEU A 136 -19.87 -15.57 6.14
C LEU A 136 -19.90 -15.99 7.61
N LYS A 137 -20.96 -15.67 8.36
CA LYS A 137 -21.04 -15.82 9.82
C LYS A 137 -20.78 -17.24 10.36
N ASP A 138 -21.09 -18.26 9.58
CA ASP A 138 -20.95 -19.66 10.00
C ASP A 138 -19.54 -20.24 9.67
N ILE A 139 -18.66 -19.41 9.10
CA ILE A 139 -17.28 -19.80 8.76
C ILE A 139 -16.35 -19.37 9.90
N PRO A 140 -15.57 -20.29 10.52
CA PRO A 140 -14.59 -19.91 11.53
C PRO A 140 -13.59 -18.88 10.99
N PHE A 141 -13.22 -17.90 11.82
CA PHE A 141 -12.35 -16.79 11.41
C PHE A 141 -10.98 -17.25 10.85
N ASP A 142 -10.39 -18.31 11.40
CA ASP A 142 -9.14 -18.91 10.92
C ASP A 142 -9.28 -19.58 9.54
N LYS A 143 -10.50 -19.93 9.12
CA LYS A 143 -10.83 -20.54 7.83
C LYS A 143 -11.39 -19.56 6.81
N LEU A 144 -11.79 -18.39 7.25
CA LEU A 144 -12.52 -17.42 6.42
C LEU A 144 -11.77 -17.07 5.13
N GLN A 145 -10.48 -16.75 5.24
CA GLN A 145 -9.65 -16.33 4.11
C GLN A 145 -9.43 -17.45 3.07
N SER A 146 -9.49 -18.71 3.47
CA SER A 146 -9.33 -19.88 2.60
C SER A 146 -10.66 -20.46 2.10
N SER A 147 -11.78 -19.95 2.59
CA SER A 147 -13.13 -20.48 2.27
C SER A 147 -13.50 -20.30 0.80
N ASP A 148 -14.38 -21.16 0.30
CA ASP A 148 -14.95 -21.04 -1.05
C ASP A 148 -15.76 -19.76 -1.22
N GLN A 149 -16.43 -19.32 -0.16
CA GLN A 149 -17.20 -18.07 -0.12
C GLN A 149 -16.32 -16.85 -0.42
N VAL A 150 -15.09 -16.84 0.08
CA VAL A 150 -14.14 -15.75 -0.18
C VAL A 150 -13.36 -15.96 -1.47
N ARG A 151 -12.96 -17.21 -1.77
CA ARG A 151 -12.02 -17.49 -2.87
C ARG A 151 -12.66 -17.75 -4.22
N LYS A 152 -13.87 -18.32 -4.24
CA LYS A 152 -14.53 -18.78 -5.48
C LYS A 152 -15.84 -18.07 -5.77
N LYS A 153 -16.61 -17.76 -4.73
CA LYS A 153 -17.98 -17.23 -4.85
C LYS A 153 -18.25 -16.02 -3.94
N PRO A 154 -17.35 -15.00 -3.91
CA PRO A 154 -17.54 -13.84 -3.03
C PRO A 154 -18.80 -13.04 -3.44
N LEU A 155 -19.48 -12.49 -2.44
CA LEU A 155 -20.54 -11.51 -2.64
C LEU A 155 -19.94 -10.10 -2.61
N PHE A 156 -20.43 -9.25 -3.49
CA PHE A 156 -20.08 -7.84 -3.60
C PHE A 156 -21.37 -7.01 -3.75
N PHE A 157 -21.30 -5.70 -3.52
CA PHE A 157 -22.40 -4.77 -3.77
C PHE A 157 -22.08 -3.74 -4.87
N GLY A 158 -21.00 -3.94 -5.62
CA GLY A 158 -20.62 -3.11 -6.77
C GLY A 158 -21.37 -3.48 -8.06
N PRO A 159 -21.01 -2.83 -9.19
CA PRO A 159 -21.77 -2.92 -10.45
C PRO A 159 -21.77 -4.30 -11.12
N TYR A 160 -20.80 -5.12 -10.81
CA TYR A 160 -20.69 -6.48 -11.35
C TYR A 160 -20.60 -7.51 -10.25
N LYS A 161 -20.85 -8.76 -10.60
CA LYS A 161 -20.59 -9.93 -9.75
C LYS A 161 -19.65 -10.89 -10.44
N MET A 162 -18.85 -11.59 -9.67
CA MET A 162 -17.96 -12.63 -10.16
C MET A 162 -18.77 -13.82 -10.68
N SER A 163 -18.52 -14.27 -11.90
CA SER A 163 -19.21 -15.41 -12.51
C SER A 163 -18.30 -16.61 -12.72
N LYS A 164 -16.99 -16.41 -12.98
CA LYS A 164 -16.03 -17.48 -13.21
C LYS A 164 -14.64 -17.07 -12.74
N VAL A 165 -13.97 -17.99 -12.08
CA VAL A 165 -12.55 -17.87 -11.70
C VAL A 165 -11.77 -19.00 -12.32
N VAL A 166 -10.73 -18.67 -13.08
CA VAL A 166 -9.70 -19.60 -13.54
C VAL A 166 -8.42 -19.21 -12.82
N ARG A 167 -8.07 -20.00 -11.81
CA ARG A 167 -6.99 -19.68 -10.86
C ARG A 167 -5.67 -19.41 -11.59
N GLY A 168 -5.03 -18.29 -11.29
CA GLY A 168 -3.79 -17.87 -11.92
C GLY A 168 -3.91 -17.39 -13.37
N GLN A 169 -5.12 -17.38 -13.96
CA GLN A 169 -5.33 -17.01 -15.37
C GLN A 169 -6.31 -15.86 -15.57
N ALA A 170 -7.56 -16.01 -15.09
CA ALA A 170 -8.59 -15.03 -15.37
C ALA A 170 -9.74 -15.03 -14.36
N VAL A 171 -10.42 -13.87 -14.25
CA VAL A 171 -11.68 -13.73 -13.54
C VAL A 171 -12.68 -13.05 -14.47
N THR A 172 -13.89 -13.61 -14.60
CA THR A 172 -14.96 -13.07 -15.40
C THR A 172 -16.07 -12.52 -14.51
N PHE A 173 -16.54 -11.34 -14.86
CA PHE A 173 -17.60 -10.62 -14.17
C PHE A 173 -18.78 -10.39 -15.11
N VAL A 174 -20.00 -10.44 -14.56
CA VAL A 174 -21.26 -10.14 -15.24
C VAL A 174 -22.05 -9.10 -14.45
N PRO A 175 -22.98 -8.34 -15.06
CA PRO A 175 -23.74 -7.31 -14.38
C PRO A 175 -24.41 -7.81 -13.09
N ASN A 176 -24.30 -7.00 -12.02
CA ASN A 176 -25.06 -7.18 -10.82
C ASN A 176 -26.42 -6.50 -10.97
N LYS A 177 -27.48 -7.28 -11.17
CA LYS A 177 -28.86 -6.77 -11.36
C LYS A 177 -29.42 -6.00 -10.16
N TYR A 178 -28.77 -6.12 -9.00
CA TYR A 178 -29.18 -5.46 -7.77
C TYR A 178 -28.36 -4.21 -7.46
N TYR A 179 -27.49 -3.79 -8.41
CA TYR A 179 -26.64 -2.64 -8.18
C TYR A 179 -27.44 -1.35 -8.01
N TRP A 180 -27.16 -0.62 -6.95
CA TRP A 180 -27.95 0.53 -6.51
C TRP A 180 -27.94 1.74 -7.45
N ARG A 181 -26.91 1.90 -8.30
CA ARG A 181 -26.87 2.97 -9.32
C ARG A 181 -27.55 2.57 -10.63
N GLY A 182 -28.05 1.34 -10.76
CA GLY A 182 -28.67 0.81 -11.96
C GLY A 182 -27.77 -0.16 -12.75
N THR A 183 -28.14 -0.43 -13.99
CA THR A 183 -27.45 -1.42 -14.84
C THR A 183 -26.15 -0.86 -15.41
N PRO A 184 -24.99 -1.53 -15.20
CA PRO A 184 -23.73 -1.13 -15.84
C PRO A 184 -23.77 -1.37 -17.35
N LYS A 185 -22.91 -0.68 -18.10
CA LYS A 185 -22.98 -0.62 -19.57
C LYS A 185 -22.44 -1.85 -20.28
N LEU A 186 -21.55 -2.62 -19.64
CA LEU A 186 -20.93 -3.79 -20.27
C LEU A 186 -21.64 -5.08 -19.82
N ASN A 187 -21.88 -5.99 -20.76
CA ASN A 187 -22.48 -7.30 -20.48
C ASN A 187 -21.52 -8.28 -19.80
N LYS A 188 -20.22 -8.04 -19.94
CA LYS A 188 -19.17 -8.89 -19.39
C LYS A 188 -17.87 -8.11 -19.29
N VAL A 189 -17.12 -8.33 -18.19
CA VAL A 189 -15.75 -7.87 -18.01
C VAL A 189 -14.90 -9.08 -17.67
N THR A 190 -13.77 -9.27 -18.36
CA THR A 190 -12.81 -10.33 -18.04
C THR A 190 -11.46 -9.71 -17.72
N ILE A 191 -10.94 -9.98 -16.54
CA ILE A 191 -9.59 -9.61 -16.15
C ILE A 191 -8.69 -10.84 -16.32
N GLN A 192 -7.63 -10.69 -17.10
CA GLN A 192 -6.67 -11.75 -17.38
C GLN A 192 -5.29 -11.41 -16.83
N VAL A 193 -4.57 -12.43 -16.36
CA VAL A 193 -3.16 -12.30 -16.00
C VAL A 193 -2.35 -12.24 -17.29
N LEU A 194 -1.53 -11.20 -17.40
CA LEU A 194 -0.65 -10.98 -18.54
C LEU A 194 0.81 -11.15 -18.12
N ASN A 195 1.56 -11.96 -18.86
CA ASN A 195 3.00 -12.05 -18.65
C ASN A 195 3.64 -10.69 -18.97
N PRO A 196 4.45 -10.10 -18.08
CA PRO A 196 5.07 -8.80 -18.28
C PRO A 196 5.87 -8.67 -19.58
N ASN A 197 6.55 -9.74 -20.02
CA ASN A 197 7.32 -9.73 -21.27
C ASN A 197 6.44 -9.69 -22.52
N SER A 198 5.17 -10.08 -22.42
CA SER A 198 4.20 -10.06 -23.52
C SER A 198 3.34 -8.81 -23.58
N ALA A 199 3.49 -7.88 -22.61
CA ALA A 199 2.60 -6.73 -22.48
C ALA A 199 2.61 -5.82 -23.71
N SER A 200 3.79 -5.50 -24.26
CA SER A 200 3.91 -4.64 -25.43
C SER A 200 3.26 -5.25 -26.68
N GLN A 201 3.44 -6.54 -26.90
CA GLN A 201 2.81 -7.23 -28.02
C GLN A 201 1.30 -7.29 -27.88
N ALA A 202 0.80 -7.52 -26.68
CA ALA A 202 -0.63 -7.56 -26.42
C ALA A 202 -1.31 -6.18 -26.66
N ILE A 203 -0.62 -5.07 -26.35
CA ILE A 203 -1.08 -3.72 -26.64
C ILE A 203 -1.11 -3.48 -28.15
N LYS A 204 -0.02 -3.76 -28.85
CA LYS A 204 0.10 -3.55 -30.31
C LYS A 204 -0.94 -4.33 -31.12
N SER A 205 -1.26 -5.54 -30.68
CA SER A 205 -2.26 -6.40 -31.34
C SER A 205 -3.69 -6.13 -30.90
N HIS A 206 -3.93 -5.14 -30.04
CA HIS A 206 -5.25 -4.86 -29.43
C HIS A 206 -5.91 -6.09 -28.82
N LYS A 207 -5.10 -6.99 -28.23
CA LYS A 207 -5.60 -8.23 -27.61
C LYS A 207 -6.54 -7.94 -26.43
N TYR A 208 -6.32 -6.82 -25.76
CA TYR A 208 -7.13 -6.36 -24.63
C TYR A 208 -7.66 -4.95 -24.87
N ASP A 209 -8.84 -4.68 -24.34
CA ASP A 209 -9.47 -3.35 -24.43
C ASP A 209 -8.76 -2.34 -23.49
N ILE A 210 -8.24 -2.83 -22.37
CA ILE A 210 -7.48 -2.04 -21.40
C ILE A 210 -6.28 -2.88 -20.97
N ALA A 211 -5.08 -2.31 -21.03
CA ALA A 211 -3.85 -2.98 -20.58
C ALA A 211 -2.90 -1.98 -19.91
N GLY A 212 -2.33 -2.36 -18.76
CA GLY A 212 -1.27 -1.58 -18.12
C GLY A 212 0.03 -1.60 -18.94
N VAL A 213 0.66 -0.46 -19.07
CA VAL A 213 1.96 -0.31 -19.76
C VAL A 213 3.09 -0.60 -18.76
N ILE A 214 4.04 -1.40 -19.21
CA ILE A 214 5.32 -1.57 -18.52
C ILE A 214 6.25 -0.44 -18.95
N ASN A 215 6.69 0.41 -18.03
CA ASN A 215 7.45 1.64 -18.34
C ASN A 215 8.73 1.39 -19.13
N THR A 216 9.39 0.25 -18.92
CA THR A 216 10.57 -0.19 -19.68
C THR A 216 10.27 -0.48 -21.15
N GLN A 217 9.01 -0.79 -21.46
CA GLN A 217 8.54 -1.14 -22.80
C GLN A 217 7.84 0.04 -23.52
N TRP A 218 7.76 1.22 -22.90
CA TRP A 218 7.03 2.39 -23.42
C TRP A 218 7.36 2.72 -24.89
N LYS A 219 8.64 2.80 -25.23
CA LYS A 219 9.06 3.13 -26.61
C LYS A 219 8.51 2.18 -27.67
N SER A 220 8.27 0.92 -27.30
CA SER A 220 7.75 -0.06 -28.24
C SER A 220 6.25 0.07 -28.50
N VAL A 221 5.50 0.76 -27.62
CA VAL A 221 4.04 0.86 -27.72
C VAL A 221 3.52 2.28 -27.96
N ALA A 222 4.31 3.31 -27.69
CA ALA A 222 3.89 4.71 -27.67
C ALA A 222 3.18 5.17 -28.98
N ASN A 223 3.53 4.60 -30.11
CA ASN A 223 2.95 4.92 -31.43
C ASN A 223 1.86 3.92 -31.87
N THR A 224 1.28 3.14 -30.95
CA THR A 224 0.19 2.22 -31.29
C THR A 224 -1.08 3.02 -31.60
N ASN A 225 -1.65 2.79 -32.79
CA ASN A 225 -2.89 3.44 -33.24
C ASN A 225 -4.10 2.97 -32.41
N ASN A 226 -5.19 3.74 -32.44
CA ASN A 226 -6.46 3.40 -31.76
C ASN A 226 -6.33 3.11 -30.26
N VAL A 227 -5.40 3.77 -29.61
CA VAL A 227 -5.17 3.71 -28.16
C VAL A 227 -5.21 5.12 -27.56
N ASN A 228 -6.02 5.28 -26.52
CA ASN A 228 -5.99 6.42 -25.63
C ASN A 228 -5.05 6.11 -24.48
N TRP A 229 -4.04 6.92 -24.27
CA TRP A 229 -3.08 6.78 -23.19
C TRP A 229 -3.58 7.53 -21.96
N ILE A 230 -3.94 6.80 -20.91
CA ILE A 230 -4.40 7.38 -19.63
C ILE A 230 -3.27 7.24 -18.62
N ALA A 231 -2.66 8.37 -18.26
CA ALA A 231 -1.52 8.39 -17.35
C ALA A 231 -1.85 9.10 -16.03
N LYS A 232 -1.28 8.60 -14.94
CA LYS A 232 -1.27 9.25 -13.62
C LYS A 232 0.01 8.92 -12.86
N ILE A 233 0.34 9.74 -11.88
CA ILE A 233 1.34 9.39 -10.86
C ILE A 233 0.57 8.86 -9.65
N PRO A 234 0.63 7.55 -9.36
CA PRO A 234 -0.10 6.96 -8.24
C PRO A 234 0.50 7.41 -6.90
N LEU A 235 -0.31 7.37 -5.84
CA LEU A 235 0.15 7.46 -4.46
C LEU A 235 0.91 6.17 -4.12
N SER A 236 2.16 6.12 -4.52
CA SER A 236 3.03 4.96 -4.33
C SER A 236 4.49 5.38 -4.34
N TYR A 237 5.36 4.52 -3.85
CA TYR A 237 6.80 4.64 -4.06
C TYR A 237 7.51 3.30 -3.94
N ARG A 238 8.67 3.21 -4.58
CA ARG A 238 9.67 2.18 -4.31
C ARG A 238 10.67 2.70 -3.28
N TYR A 239 11.11 1.81 -2.42
CA TYR A 239 12.04 2.14 -1.36
C TYR A 239 13.05 1.01 -1.11
N LEU A 240 14.20 1.38 -0.58
CA LEU A 240 15.17 0.45 -0.02
C LEU A 240 15.00 0.44 1.50
N GLY A 241 14.64 -0.70 2.06
CA GLY A 241 14.48 -0.91 3.50
C GLY A 241 15.65 -1.70 4.08
N PHE A 242 16.07 -1.36 5.29
CA PHE A 242 17.12 -2.05 6.03
C PHE A 242 16.53 -2.81 7.22
N LYS A 243 16.81 -4.10 7.35
CA LYS A 243 16.33 -4.92 8.46
C LYS A 243 17.15 -4.64 9.71
N VAL A 244 16.53 -4.02 10.70
CA VAL A 244 17.19 -3.65 11.97
C VAL A 244 16.54 -4.30 13.21
N GLY A 245 15.63 -5.25 13.00
CA GLY A 245 14.92 -5.92 14.10
C GLY A 245 13.97 -6.99 13.60
N LYS A 246 12.99 -7.31 14.44
CA LYS A 246 11.95 -8.30 14.17
C LYS A 246 10.58 -7.84 14.70
N TRP A 247 9.52 -8.47 14.22
CA TRP A 247 8.19 -8.38 14.81
C TRP A 247 8.10 -9.29 16.04
N ASP A 248 7.70 -8.72 17.16
CA ASP A 248 7.38 -9.47 18.40
C ASP A 248 5.87 -9.72 18.43
N ALA A 249 5.44 -10.91 18.04
CA ALA A 249 4.03 -11.26 17.98
C ALA A 249 3.35 -11.31 19.36
N ALA A 250 4.12 -11.58 20.43
CA ALA A 250 3.59 -11.63 21.79
C ALA A 250 3.27 -10.23 22.31
N LYS A 251 4.08 -9.23 21.92
CA LYS A 251 3.87 -7.83 22.28
C LYS A 251 3.04 -7.05 21.27
N GLY A 252 2.89 -7.56 20.05
CA GLY A 252 2.25 -6.85 18.95
C GLY A 252 3.02 -5.60 18.51
N GLU A 253 4.35 -5.66 18.52
CA GLU A 253 5.20 -4.51 18.21
C GLU A 253 6.52 -4.90 17.52
N ASN A 254 7.11 -3.91 16.85
CA ASN A 254 8.45 -4.03 16.27
C ASN A 254 9.51 -3.88 17.36
N VAL A 255 10.55 -4.73 17.34
CA VAL A 255 11.67 -4.70 18.28
C VAL A 255 12.98 -4.64 17.52
N MET A 256 13.80 -3.63 17.83
CA MET A 256 15.13 -3.49 17.21
C MET A 256 16.14 -4.49 17.80
N ASP A 257 17.00 -4.99 16.91
CA ASP A 257 18.20 -5.76 17.26
C ASP A 257 19.43 -4.84 17.15
N LYS A 258 20.01 -4.50 18.31
CA LYS A 258 21.22 -3.68 18.37
C LYS A 258 22.43 -4.30 17.68
N ASN A 259 22.43 -5.62 17.49
CA ASN A 259 23.51 -6.38 16.86
C ASN A 259 23.32 -6.54 15.34
N SER A 260 22.20 -6.09 14.80
CA SER A 260 21.98 -6.10 13.35
C SER A 260 23.06 -5.26 12.65
N LYS A 261 23.70 -5.84 11.64
CA LYS A 261 24.70 -5.11 10.83
C LYS A 261 24.11 -3.86 10.17
N MET A 262 22.81 -3.87 9.85
CA MET A 262 22.10 -2.73 9.27
C MET A 262 21.71 -1.65 10.30
N ASN A 263 21.93 -1.89 11.59
CA ASN A 263 21.68 -0.86 12.62
C ASN A 263 22.72 0.28 12.60
N ASN A 264 23.84 0.10 11.90
CA ASN A 264 24.84 1.17 11.71
C ASN A 264 24.34 2.20 10.67
N LYS A 265 24.06 3.41 11.14
CA LYS A 265 23.56 4.53 10.32
C LYS A 265 24.49 4.88 9.15
N ALA A 266 25.81 4.91 9.41
CA ALA A 266 26.80 5.23 8.39
C ALA A 266 26.78 4.20 7.23
N LEU A 267 26.61 2.92 7.55
CA LEU A 267 26.47 1.88 6.52
C LEU A 267 25.21 2.11 5.67
N ARG A 268 24.07 2.40 6.28
CA ARG A 268 22.82 2.68 5.55
C ARG A 268 22.96 3.90 4.63
N GLN A 269 23.48 5.00 5.16
CA GLN A 269 23.71 6.23 4.37
C GLN A 269 24.69 6.00 3.22
N ALA A 270 25.78 5.27 3.44
CA ALA A 270 26.75 4.95 2.40
C ALA A 270 26.13 4.08 1.28
N ILE A 271 25.29 3.11 1.62
CA ILE A 271 24.55 2.31 0.65
C ILE A 271 23.62 3.20 -0.18
N ALA A 272 22.92 4.14 0.45
CA ALA A 272 22.01 5.06 -0.22
C ALA A 272 22.76 5.99 -1.20
N TYR A 273 23.84 6.66 -0.77
CA TYR A 273 24.68 7.49 -1.66
C TYR A 273 25.36 6.68 -2.78
N GLY A 274 25.49 5.37 -2.61
CA GLY A 274 26.07 4.49 -3.61
C GLY A 274 25.16 4.15 -4.78
N MET A 275 23.88 4.54 -4.74
CA MET A 275 22.88 4.22 -5.76
C MET A 275 22.70 5.35 -6.77
N ASN A 276 23.02 5.13 -8.03
CA ASN A 276 22.72 6.08 -9.11
C ASN A 276 21.33 5.85 -9.67
N ILE A 277 20.32 6.20 -8.88
CA ILE A 277 18.89 5.99 -9.18
C ILE A 277 18.51 6.71 -10.48
N SER A 278 18.92 7.97 -10.64
CA SER A 278 18.57 8.78 -11.80
C SER A 278 19.12 8.20 -13.11
N ALA A 279 20.36 7.72 -13.12
CA ALA A 279 20.96 7.09 -14.30
C ALA A 279 20.28 5.77 -14.66
N VAL A 280 19.94 4.95 -13.65
CA VAL A 280 19.20 3.69 -13.84
C VAL A 280 17.80 3.97 -14.42
N ASN A 281 17.07 4.91 -13.83
CA ASN A 281 15.74 5.29 -14.32
C ASN A 281 15.79 5.81 -15.77
N LYS A 282 16.74 6.70 -16.08
CA LYS A 282 16.92 7.22 -17.44
C LYS A 282 17.20 6.11 -18.45
N ARG A 283 18.03 5.15 -18.09
CA ARG A 283 18.43 4.04 -18.97
C ARG A 283 17.30 3.06 -19.23
N TYR A 284 16.53 2.68 -18.22
CA TYR A 284 15.61 1.54 -18.31
C TYR A 284 14.13 1.92 -18.43
N THR A 285 13.72 3.12 -17.99
CA THR A 285 12.30 3.45 -17.84
C THR A 285 11.84 4.63 -18.71
N ASN A 286 12.67 5.04 -19.68
CA ASN A 286 12.33 6.07 -20.65
C ASN A 286 11.87 7.42 -20.04
N GLY A 287 12.33 7.75 -18.82
CA GLY A 287 11.90 8.94 -18.08
C GLY A 287 10.56 8.81 -17.36
N LEU A 288 9.88 7.66 -17.45
CA LEU A 288 8.59 7.42 -16.79
C LEU A 288 8.73 7.04 -15.30
N THR A 289 9.93 6.79 -14.83
CA THR A 289 10.27 6.59 -13.42
C THR A 289 11.26 7.67 -13.01
N PHE A 290 11.05 8.28 -11.87
CA PHE A 290 11.85 9.38 -11.37
C PHE A 290 12.23 9.17 -9.91
N HIS A 291 13.39 9.70 -9.51
CA HIS A 291 13.86 9.67 -8.13
C HIS A 291 12.97 10.56 -7.25
N ILE A 292 12.68 10.10 -6.05
CA ILE A 292 11.98 10.86 -5.01
C ILE A 292 12.86 11.00 -3.78
N PRO A 293 12.89 12.20 -3.16
CA PRO A 293 13.81 12.47 -2.04
C PRO A 293 13.24 12.10 -0.67
N THR A 294 11.94 11.83 -0.56
CA THR A 294 11.27 11.61 0.72
C THR A 294 10.15 10.58 0.61
N LEU A 295 9.77 10.00 1.75
CA LEU A 295 8.68 9.00 1.89
C LEU A 295 7.28 9.62 1.88
N ILE A 296 7.16 10.94 1.79
CA ILE A 296 5.89 11.63 1.56
C ILE A 296 5.89 12.15 0.12
N PRO A 297 5.19 11.51 -0.82
CA PRO A 297 5.17 11.93 -2.22
C PRO A 297 4.63 13.34 -2.44
N ALA A 298 5.11 13.99 -3.51
CA ALA A 298 4.71 15.36 -3.86
C ALA A 298 3.20 15.54 -4.10
N GLN A 299 2.48 14.46 -4.42
CA GLN A 299 1.02 14.46 -4.56
C GLN A 299 0.29 14.83 -3.27
N PHE A 300 0.93 14.70 -2.11
CA PHE A 300 0.39 15.18 -0.83
C PHE A 300 0.54 16.70 -0.62
N GLY A 301 0.99 17.43 -1.64
CA GLY A 301 1.04 18.88 -1.65
C GLY A 301 1.86 19.47 -0.50
N LYS A 302 1.23 20.27 0.35
CA LYS A 302 1.91 20.96 1.47
C LYS A 302 2.58 20.04 2.50
N TYR A 303 2.19 18.77 2.59
CA TYR A 303 2.80 17.80 3.50
C TYR A 303 4.16 17.30 2.98
N PHE A 304 4.42 17.41 1.67
CA PHE A 304 5.72 17.11 1.08
C PHE A 304 6.73 18.22 1.41
N ASP A 305 7.89 17.86 1.94
CA ASP A 305 8.98 18.82 2.21
C ASP A 305 9.98 18.88 1.03
N LYS A 306 9.83 19.89 0.19
CA LYS A 306 10.72 20.15 -0.97
C LYS A 306 12.19 20.45 -0.59
N ASN A 307 12.47 20.72 0.69
CA ASN A 307 13.82 21.01 1.17
C ASN A 307 14.62 19.76 1.53
N VAL A 308 13.98 18.62 1.68
CA VAL A 308 14.65 17.32 1.83
C VAL A 308 15.24 16.94 0.48
N LYS A 309 16.54 16.70 0.43
CA LYS A 309 17.25 16.39 -0.83
C LYS A 309 17.38 14.91 -1.10
N GLY A 310 17.25 14.06 -0.08
CA GLY A 310 17.48 12.64 -0.18
C GLY A 310 18.96 12.32 -0.46
N TYR A 311 19.19 11.19 -1.12
CA TYR A 311 20.50 10.64 -1.38
C TYR A 311 20.85 10.70 -2.86
N ASP A 312 21.43 11.81 -3.31
CA ASP A 312 22.01 11.89 -4.65
C ASP A 312 23.27 11.02 -4.74
N TYR A 313 23.45 10.36 -5.88
CA TYR A 313 24.61 9.49 -6.12
C TYR A 313 25.93 10.23 -5.88
N ASN A 314 26.70 9.74 -4.90
CA ASN A 314 27.98 10.30 -4.54
C ASN A 314 28.91 9.21 -3.98
N ILE A 315 29.65 8.55 -4.87
CA ILE A 315 30.54 7.45 -4.50
C ILE A 315 31.71 7.89 -3.60
N LYS A 316 32.19 9.13 -3.77
CA LYS A 316 33.25 9.71 -2.92
C LYS A 316 32.74 9.85 -1.48
N LYS A 317 31.61 10.52 -1.29
CA LYS A 317 30.97 10.69 0.02
C LYS A 317 30.64 9.34 0.66
N SER A 318 30.17 8.38 -0.11
CA SER A 318 29.88 7.03 0.36
C SER A 318 31.14 6.34 0.93
N ASN A 319 32.29 6.42 0.22
CA ASN A 319 33.55 5.88 0.71
C ASN A 319 34.04 6.60 1.98
N GLU A 320 33.99 7.95 2.01
CA GLU A 320 34.36 8.74 3.18
C GLU A 320 33.54 8.37 4.43
N ILE A 321 32.24 8.17 4.27
CA ILE A 321 31.36 7.72 5.36
C ILE A 321 31.77 6.34 5.87
N LEU A 322 32.02 5.39 4.97
CA LEU A 322 32.41 4.02 5.34
C LEU A 322 33.80 4.00 6.03
N ASP A 323 34.78 4.76 5.50
CA ASP A 323 36.14 4.85 6.06
C ASP A 323 36.11 5.44 7.47
N LYS A 324 35.37 6.54 7.65
CA LYS A 324 35.20 7.21 8.96
C LYS A 324 34.48 6.32 9.98
N ALA A 325 33.55 5.48 9.53
CA ALA A 325 32.81 4.54 10.38
C ALA A 325 33.55 3.23 10.65
N GLY A 326 34.80 3.09 10.16
CA GLY A 326 35.66 1.94 10.44
C GLY A 326 35.45 0.72 9.54
N TYR A 327 34.69 0.85 8.45
CA TYR A 327 34.52 -0.22 7.44
C TYR A 327 35.75 -0.29 6.53
N LYS A 328 36.85 -0.84 7.03
CA LYS A 328 38.12 -0.94 6.31
C LYS A 328 38.08 -1.97 5.18
N LYS A 329 38.75 -1.70 4.07
CA LYS A 329 38.92 -2.68 2.98
C LYS A 329 39.91 -3.76 3.40
N LYS A 330 39.54 -5.04 3.22
CA LYS A 330 40.38 -6.21 3.37
C LYS A 330 40.29 -7.03 2.09
N GLY A 331 41.26 -6.91 1.24
CA GLY A 331 41.22 -7.43 -0.12
C GLY A 331 40.14 -6.71 -0.95
N LYS A 332 39.25 -7.47 -1.59
CA LYS A 332 38.19 -6.97 -2.48
C LYS A 332 37.06 -6.27 -1.77
N TYR A 333 36.78 -6.64 -0.51
CA TYR A 333 35.60 -6.21 0.23
C TYR A 333 35.93 -5.52 1.53
N ARG A 334 35.00 -4.72 2.02
CA ARG A 334 35.07 -4.11 3.34
C ARG A 334 34.64 -5.12 4.41
N VAL A 335 35.24 -4.98 5.59
CA VAL A 335 34.84 -5.68 6.81
C VAL A 335 34.06 -4.77 7.73
N GLN A 336 33.33 -5.34 8.68
CA GLN A 336 32.66 -4.58 9.75
C GLN A 336 33.72 -3.89 10.65
N PRO A 337 33.34 -2.83 11.39
CA PRO A 337 34.27 -2.13 12.31
C PRO A 337 34.92 -3.05 13.35
N ASN A 338 34.26 -4.17 13.72
CA ASN A 338 34.82 -5.19 14.61
C ASN A 338 35.73 -6.22 13.90
N GLY A 339 36.04 -6.00 12.62
CA GLY A 339 36.89 -6.88 11.81
C GLY A 339 36.23 -8.11 11.22
N LYS A 340 34.97 -8.39 11.54
CA LYS A 340 34.23 -9.53 10.97
C LYS A 340 33.90 -9.30 9.49
N PRO A 341 33.81 -10.35 8.66
CA PRO A 341 33.36 -10.24 7.29
C PRO A 341 32.00 -9.55 7.18
N LEU A 342 31.82 -8.75 6.12
CA LEU A 342 30.55 -8.08 5.83
C LEU A 342 29.96 -8.65 4.54
N THR A 343 28.96 -9.49 4.66
CA THR A 343 28.09 -9.90 3.55
C THR A 343 26.70 -9.33 3.79
N ILE A 344 26.11 -8.72 2.78
CA ILE A 344 24.79 -8.09 2.83
C ILE A 344 23.86 -8.87 1.90
N HIS A 345 22.81 -9.46 2.45
CA HIS A 345 21.79 -10.18 1.68
C HIS A 345 20.69 -9.23 1.26
N PHE A 346 20.49 -9.12 -0.04
CA PHE A 346 19.57 -8.19 -0.66
C PHE A 346 18.39 -8.91 -1.30
N ALA A 347 17.19 -8.69 -0.77
CA ALA A 347 15.96 -9.22 -1.33
C ALA A 347 15.36 -8.25 -2.36
N ALA A 348 15.01 -8.75 -3.54
CA ALA A 348 14.36 -7.98 -4.59
C ALA A 348 13.37 -8.83 -5.38
N MET A 349 12.31 -8.17 -5.89
CA MET A 349 11.25 -8.83 -6.65
C MET A 349 11.63 -9.01 -8.12
N SER A 350 11.15 -10.09 -8.71
CA SER A 350 11.16 -10.30 -10.16
C SER A 350 10.15 -9.37 -10.86
N GLY A 351 10.31 -9.22 -12.16
CA GLY A 351 9.47 -8.39 -13.02
C GLY A 351 9.61 -8.82 -14.48
N ASP A 352 9.67 -7.84 -15.39
CA ASP A 352 10.02 -8.12 -16.78
C ASP A 352 11.52 -8.41 -16.93
N SER A 353 11.97 -8.66 -18.15
CA SER A 353 13.36 -9.00 -18.46
C SER A 353 14.38 -7.92 -18.11
N THR A 354 13.95 -6.70 -17.79
CA THR A 354 14.82 -5.59 -17.40
C THR A 354 15.04 -5.51 -15.89
N GLN A 355 14.20 -6.16 -15.09
CA GLN A 355 14.27 -6.06 -13.63
C GLN A 355 15.59 -6.61 -13.08
N GLU A 356 16.04 -7.75 -13.57
CA GLU A 356 17.32 -8.31 -13.10
C GLU A 356 18.52 -7.44 -13.47
N PRO A 357 18.68 -6.94 -14.73
CA PRO A 357 19.70 -5.96 -15.06
C PRO A 357 19.69 -4.70 -14.18
N ILE A 358 18.53 -4.18 -13.82
CA ILE A 358 18.40 -3.03 -12.90
C ILE A 358 18.98 -3.36 -11.53
N ILE A 359 18.58 -4.46 -10.95
CA ILE A 359 19.02 -4.89 -9.61
C ILE A 359 20.52 -5.20 -9.64
N GLN A 360 21.03 -5.90 -10.65
CA GLN A 360 22.46 -6.16 -10.82
C GLN A 360 23.27 -4.88 -10.99
N ASN A 361 22.71 -3.84 -11.61
CA ASN A 361 23.37 -2.55 -11.71
C ASN A 361 23.62 -1.93 -10.33
N TYR A 362 22.61 -1.94 -9.43
CA TYR A 362 22.82 -1.47 -8.06
C TYR A 362 23.84 -2.32 -7.29
N ILE A 363 23.80 -3.64 -7.42
CA ILE A 363 24.78 -4.53 -6.80
C ILE A 363 26.21 -4.19 -7.27
N GLN A 364 26.41 -3.91 -8.57
CA GLN A 364 27.72 -3.50 -9.10
C GLN A 364 28.15 -2.13 -8.59
N GLN A 365 27.23 -1.18 -8.38
CA GLN A 365 27.54 0.12 -7.79
C GLN A 365 28.02 -0.05 -6.35
N TRP A 366 27.36 -0.84 -5.52
CA TRP A 366 27.79 -1.16 -4.16
C TRP A 366 29.12 -1.93 -4.11
N LYS A 367 29.37 -2.79 -5.10
CA LYS A 367 30.66 -3.49 -5.22
C LYS A 367 31.82 -2.53 -5.45
N LYS A 368 31.62 -1.41 -6.17
CA LYS A 368 32.64 -0.34 -6.32
C LYS A 368 33.01 0.31 -4.98
N LEU A 369 32.09 0.31 -4.01
CA LEU A 369 32.34 0.74 -2.63
C LEU A 369 33.09 -0.32 -1.80
N GLY A 370 33.30 -1.51 -2.32
CA GLY A 370 33.83 -2.66 -1.59
C GLY A 370 32.78 -3.38 -0.74
N LEU A 371 31.48 -3.18 -0.99
CA LEU A 371 30.43 -3.90 -0.28
C LEU A 371 30.11 -5.23 -0.98
N ASN A 372 30.09 -6.32 -0.21
CA ASN A 372 29.76 -7.65 -0.70
C ASN A 372 28.24 -7.86 -0.58
N VAL A 373 27.50 -7.41 -1.60
CA VAL A 373 26.04 -7.57 -1.66
C VAL A 373 25.71 -8.77 -2.52
N LYS A 374 24.85 -9.66 -1.99
CA LYS A 374 24.36 -10.86 -2.67
C LYS A 374 22.83 -10.89 -2.65
N LEU A 375 22.23 -11.38 -3.74
CA LEU A 375 20.79 -11.62 -3.75
C LEU A 375 20.43 -12.69 -2.74
N THR A 376 19.36 -12.46 -1.99
CA THR A 376 18.71 -13.47 -1.13
C THR A 376 18.27 -14.65 -1.98
N GLY A 377 18.72 -15.86 -1.62
CA GLY A 377 18.45 -17.05 -2.41
C GLY A 377 19.09 -17.07 -3.80
N GLY A 378 20.04 -16.16 -4.09
CA GLY A 378 20.78 -16.08 -5.36
C GLY A 378 19.98 -15.60 -6.56
N ARG A 379 18.72 -15.18 -6.41
CA ARG A 379 17.82 -14.78 -7.51
C ARG A 379 16.78 -13.76 -7.06
N LEU A 380 16.12 -13.12 -8.03
CA LEU A 380 14.91 -12.34 -7.80
C LEU A 380 13.74 -13.27 -7.40
N MET A 381 12.83 -12.75 -6.58
CA MET A 381 11.71 -13.52 -6.03
C MET A 381 10.39 -13.04 -6.61
N GLU A 382 9.44 -13.96 -6.75
CA GLU A 382 8.04 -13.65 -6.97
C GLU A 382 7.51 -12.79 -5.79
N MET A 383 6.57 -11.90 -6.06
CA MET A 383 6.09 -10.88 -5.11
C MET A 383 5.64 -11.45 -3.76
N ASN A 384 4.84 -12.52 -3.76
CA ASN A 384 4.35 -13.09 -2.50
C ASN A 384 5.48 -13.75 -1.69
N SER A 385 6.38 -14.48 -2.36
CA SER A 385 7.57 -15.08 -1.73
C SER A 385 8.52 -14.02 -1.17
N PHE A 386 8.64 -12.88 -1.85
CA PHE A 386 9.43 -11.74 -1.38
C PHE A 386 8.84 -11.16 -0.09
N TYR A 387 7.54 -10.81 -0.10
CA TYR A 387 6.91 -10.22 1.09
C TYR A 387 6.80 -11.22 2.24
N ASP A 388 6.62 -12.51 1.95
CA ASP A 388 6.65 -13.55 2.98
C ASP A 388 7.99 -13.55 3.73
N LYS A 389 9.13 -13.55 3.01
CA LYS A 389 10.46 -13.47 3.64
C LYS A 389 10.68 -12.17 4.41
N VAL A 390 10.27 -11.04 3.84
CA VAL A 390 10.47 -9.73 4.46
C VAL A 390 9.60 -9.55 5.71
N GLN A 391 8.35 -9.97 5.64
CA GLN A 391 7.38 -9.87 6.73
C GLN A 391 7.70 -10.82 7.89
N ASN A 392 8.18 -12.02 7.59
CA ASN A 392 8.54 -13.02 8.60
C ASN A 392 9.99 -12.89 9.11
N ASP A 393 10.63 -11.75 8.82
CA ASP A 393 11.97 -11.43 9.32
C ASP A 393 13.02 -12.51 9.04
N SER A 394 13.01 -13.04 7.80
CA SER A 394 13.91 -14.08 7.35
C SER A 394 15.38 -13.69 7.57
N LYS A 395 16.18 -14.60 8.17
CA LYS A 395 17.59 -14.33 8.53
C LYS A 395 18.50 -14.05 7.33
N ASP A 396 18.08 -14.44 6.13
CA ASP A 396 18.78 -14.20 4.88
C ASP A 396 18.33 -12.90 4.17
N VAL A 397 17.73 -11.97 4.90
CA VAL A 397 17.35 -10.62 4.43
C VAL A 397 17.95 -9.56 5.33
N ASP A 398 18.96 -8.83 4.83
CA ASP A 398 19.55 -7.68 5.53
C ASP A 398 18.99 -6.36 5.01
N MET A 399 18.76 -6.28 3.70
CA MET A 399 18.08 -5.16 3.06
C MET A 399 17.16 -5.67 1.94
N PHE A 400 16.20 -4.85 1.56
CA PHE A 400 15.21 -5.25 0.56
C PHE A 400 14.71 -4.04 -0.22
N MET A 401 14.37 -4.24 -1.50
CA MET A 401 13.72 -3.23 -2.33
C MET A 401 12.25 -3.53 -2.44
N GLY A 402 11.45 -2.80 -1.68
CA GLY A 402 10.01 -2.92 -1.63
C GLY A 402 9.28 -1.78 -2.34
N ALA A 403 7.97 -1.86 -2.35
CA ALA A 403 7.09 -0.81 -2.85
C ALA A 403 5.84 -0.70 -1.97
N TRP A 404 5.32 0.51 -1.83
CA TRP A 404 4.04 0.76 -1.19
C TRP A 404 3.07 1.43 -2.14
N SER A 405 1.84 0.96 -2.14
CA SER A 405 0.68 1.75 -2.53
C SER A 405 0.17 2.42 -1.27
N LEU A 406 0.16 3.73 -1.26
CA LEU A 406 -0.18 4.53 -0.09
C LEU A 406 -1.69 4.75 0.00
N SER A 407 -2.18 4.95 1.21
CA SER A 407 -3.50 5.51 1.43
C SER A 407 -3.55 6.97 0.99
N SER A 408 -4.75 7.50 0.87
CA SER A 408 -4.97 8.89 0.45
C SER A 408 -4.78 9.87 1.62
N GLU A 409 -4.78 9.37 2.83
CA GLU A 409 -4.40 10.13 4.02
C GLU A 409 -2.87 10.07 4.16
N PRO A 410 -2.18 11.23 4.28
CA PRO A 410 -0.72 11.29 4.18
C PRO A 410 0.03 10.74 5.39
N SER A 411 -0.62 10.48 6.54
CA SER A 411 0.08 10.01 7.73
C SER A 411 0.79 8.68 7.50
N PRO A 412 2.09 8.59 7.79
CA PRO A 412 2.86 7.38 7.64
C PRO A 412 2.76 6.44 8.86
N ASN A 413 1.87 6.71 9.81
CA ASN A 413 1.78 5.98 11.08
C ASN A 413 1.64 4.47 10.90
N ASP A 414 0.69 4.03 10.07
CA ASP A 414 0.41 2.60 9.84
C ASP A 414 1.53 1.85 9.10
N LEU A 415 2.49 2.57 8.52
CA LEU A 415 3.66 1.99 7.88
C LEU A 415 4.93 1.99 8.74
N TYR A 416 5.06 2.95 9.69
CA TYR A 416 6.34 3.20 10.35
C TYR A 416 6.26 3.37 11.87
N SER A 417 5.09 3.19 12.49
CA SER A 417 4.99 3.20 13.96
C SER A 417 5.59 1.94 14.59
N ALA A 418 5.82 2.00 15.88
CA ALA A 418 6.29 0.86 16.68
C ALA A 418 5.34 -0.34 16.60
N LYS A 419 4.04 -0.10 16.47
CA LYS A 419 3.00 -1.13 16.39
C LYS A 419 2.55 -1.45 14.97
N ALA A 420 3.15 -0.83 13.95
CA ALA A 420 2.80 -1.08 12.56
C ALA A 420 3.37 -2.42 12.07
N PRO A 421 2.55 -3.43 11.73
CA PRO A 421 3.03 -4.69 11.15
C PRO A 421 3.78 -4.48 9.84
N TYR A 422 3.45 -3.41 9.11
CA TYR A 422 4.06 -3.01 7.84
C TYR A 422 5.40 -2.27 7.99
N ASN A 423 5.85 -1.97 9.22
CA ASN A 423 7.20 -1.44 9.45
C ASN A 423 8.24 -2.54 9.22
N PHE A 424 8.40 -2.95 7.97
CA PHE A 424 9.26 -4.08 7.60
C PHE A 424 10.75 -3.87 7.90
N SER A 425 11.20 -2.63 8.07
CA SER A 425 12.54 -2.32 8.56
C SER A 425 12.69 -2.59 10.06
N ARG A 426 11.58 -2.65 10.79
CA ARG A 426 11.53 -2.95 12.24
C ARG A 426 12.24 -1.92 13.10
N PHE A 427 12.41 -0.69 12.64
CA PHE A 427 13.00 0.36 13.47
C PHE A 427 11.97 0.95 14.45
N VAL A 428 12.43 1.20 15.67
CA VAL A 428 11.64 1.83 16.72
C VAL A 428 12.53 2.79 17.48
N THR A 429 12.21 4.08 17.45
CA THR A 429 12.92 5.11 18.21
C THR A 429 11.92 6.04 18.88
N ALA A 430 12.30 6.58 20.05
CA ALA A 430 11.46 7.53 20.76
C ALA A 430 11.14 8.78 19.89
N LYS A 431 12.10 9.23 19.08
CA LYS A 431 11.90 10.39 18.20
C LYS A 431 10.91 10.09 17.09
N ASN A 432 11.01 8.92 16.42
CA ASN A 432 10.03 8.51 15.42
C ASN A 432 8.62 8.44 16.02
N THR A 433 8.48 7.73 17.14
CA THR A 433 7.19 7.59 17.86
C THR A 433 6.59 8.95 18.19
N LYS A 434 7.39 9.86 18.76
CA LYS A 434 6.95 11.21 19.09
C LYS A 434 6.46 12.00 17.84
N LEU A 435 7.22 11.99 16.76
CA LEU A 435 6.85 12.73 15.53
C LEU A 435 5.57 12.18 14.91
N LEU A 436 5.40 10.84 14.85
CA LEU A 436 4.18 10.22 14.36
C LEU A 436 2.97 10.56 15.24
N GLN A 437 3.11 10.55 16.56
CA GLN A 437 2.04 10.96 17.48
C GLN A 437 1.70 12.45 17.35
N GLU A 438 2.70 13.32 17.21
CA GLU A 438 2.49 14.76 17.09
C GLU A 438 1.76 15.13 15.79
N MET A 439 2.06 14.48 14.65
CA MET A 439 1.41 14.81 13.37
C MET A 439 -0.06 14.37 13.29
N ASP A 440 -0.51 13.50 14.20
CA ASP A 440 -1.90 13.04 14.28
C ASP A 440 -2.56 13.37 15.63
N SER A 441 -1.95 14.29 16.41
CA SER A 441 -2.48 14.77 17.70
C SER A 441 -3.63 15.78 17.52
N GLN A 442 -4.29 16.14 18.64
CA GLN A 442 -5.29 17.21 18.66
C GLN A 442 -4.74 18.55 18.14
N LYS A 443 -3.46 18.88 18.39
CA LYS A 443 -2.79 20.07 17.86
C LYS A 443 -2.70 20.05 16.33
N ALA A 444 -2.72 18.88 15.73
CA ALA A 444 -2.59 18.68 14.28
C ALA A 444 -3.89 18.98 13.50
N PHE A 445 -5.01 19.27 14.18
CA PHE A 445 -6.15 19.94 13.54
C PHE A 445 -5.77 21.34 13.04
N ASN A 446 -4.78 22.00 13.67
CA ASN A 446 -4.10 23.13 13.04
C ASN A 446 -3.20 22.63 11.92
N THR A 447 -3.57 22.96 10.67
CA THR A 447 -2.87 22.49 9.49
C THR A 447 -1.39 22.89 9.45
N ASN A 448 -1.04 24.11 9.88
CA ASN A 448 0.35 24.58 9.86
C ASN A 448 1.22 23.77 10.85
N TYR A 449 0.67 23.47 12.02
CA TYR A 449 1.33 22.57 12.96
C TYR A 449 1.53 21.18 12.37
N ARG A 450 0.49 20.60 11.76
CA ARG A 450 0.55 19.28 11.12
C ARG A 450 1.62 19.24 10.04
N VAL A 451 1.62 20.19 9.11
CA VAL A 451 2.62 20.33 8.05
C VAL A 451 4.03 20.39 8.62
N LYS A 452 4.26 21.21 9.66
CA LYS A 452 5.57 21.30 10.33
C LYS A 452 6.03 19.94 10.84
N LYS A 453 5.14 19.13 11.46
CA LYS A 453 5.50 17.80 11.97
C LYS A 453 5.80 16.80 10.86
N PHE A 454 5.07 16.86 9.74
CA PHE A 454 5.41 16.08 8.54
C PHE A 454 6.80 16.42 7.99
N HIS A 455 7.15 17.70 7.93
CA HIS A 455 8.48 18.13 7.47
C HIS A 455 9.60 17.70 8.44
N GLU A 456 9.38 17.82 9.76
CA GLU A 456 10.33 17.32 10.77
C GLU A 456 10.55 15.81 10.65
N TRP A 457 9.47 15.03 10.42
CA TRP A 457 9.55 13.59 10.25
C TRP A 457 10.32 13.20 8.97
N GLN A 458 10.07 13.87 7.85
CA GLN A 458 10.79 13.60 6.60
C GLN A 458 12.29 13.85 6.73
N LYS A 459 12.69 14.94 7.38
CA LYS A 459 14.12 15.22 7.67
C LYS A 459 14.73 14.16 8.58
N TYR A 460 13.99 13.73 9.59
CA TYR A 460 14.43 12.68 10.50
C TYR A 460 14.63 11.34 9.76
N MET A 461 13.68 10.94 8.92
CA MET A 461 13.76 9.69 8.16
C MET A 461 14.88 9.72 7.11
N ASP A 462 15.11 10.88 6.48
CA ASP A 462 16.22 11.09 5.56
C ASP A 462 17.58 10.93 6.28
N ASP A 463 17.74 11.58 7.44
CA ASP A 463 18.97 11.49 8.24
C ASP A 463 19.23 10.07 8.75
N GLU A 464 18.22 9.37 9.25
CA GLU A 464 18.37 8.01 9.80
C GLU A 464 18.51 6.92 8.73
N ALA A 465 17.98 7.13 7.55
CA ALA A 465 18.07 6.19 6.43
C ALA A 465 17.61 4.75 6.73
N TYR A 466 16.66 4.54 7.64
CA TYR A 466 16.09 3.20 7.88
C TYR A 466 15.30 2.68 6.67
N VAL A 467 14.66 3.61 6.00
CA VAL A 467 13.93 3.42 4.74
C VAL A 467 14.34 4.55 3.81
N VAL A 468 14.95 4.20 2.69
CA VAL A 468 15.43 5.17 1.69
C VAL A 468 14.45 5.20 0.54
N PRO A 469 13.79 6.34 0.25
CA PRO A 469 12.96 6.49 -0.92
C PRO A 469 13.80 6.34 -2.20
N VAL A 470 13.29 5.58 -3.16
CA VAL A 470 14.02 5.30 -4.41
C VAL A 470 13.34 6.00 -5.58
N SER A 471 12.09 5.66 -5.85
CA SER A 471 11.43 6.20 -7.04
C SER A 471 9.91 6.16 -6.95
N ASN A 472 9.28 7.01 -7.75
CA ASN A 472 7.90 6.87 -8.17
C ASN A 472 7.85 6.78 -9.70
N SER A 473 6.73 6.34 -10.24
CA SER A 473 6.58 6.09 -11.67
C SER A 473 5.22 6.56 -12.17
N TYR A 474 5.15 6.97 -13.42
CA TYR A 474 3.86 7.05 -14.09
C TYR A 474 3.25 5.65 -14.20
N SER A 475 1.97 5.54 -13.88
CA SER A 475 1.10 4.42 -14.25
C SER A 475 0.36 4.83 -15.52
N ILE A 476 0.50 4.04 -16.57
CA ILE A 476 -0.08 4.33 -17.87
C ILE A 476 -0.96 3.15 -18.28
N ASP A 477 -2.20 3.43 -18.61
CA ASP A 477 -3.12 2.45 -19.18
C ASP A 477 -3.29 2.72 -20.68
N ALA A 478 -3.07 1.69 -21.48
CA ALA A 478 -3.44 1.64 -22.88
C ALA A 478 -4.92 1.28 -22.97
N VAL A 479 -5.74 2.23 -23.36
CA VAL A 479 -7.20 2.07 -23.44
C VAL A 479 -7.62 2.12 -24.89
N ASN A 480 -8.25 1.06 -25.40
CA ASN A 480 -8.76 1.04 -26.78
C ASN A 480 -9.67 2.24 -27.02
N SER A 481 -9.51 2.92 -28.17
CA SER A 481 -10.26 4.13 -28.49
C SER A 481 -11.79 3.95 -28.53
N LYS A 482 -12.27 2.70 -28.64
CA LYS A 482 -13.70 2.36 -28.55
C LYS A 482 -14.23 2.37 -27.11
N ILE A 483 -13.37 2.36 -26.11
CA ILE A 483 -13.77 2.38 -24.69
C ILE A 483 -14.16 3.81 -24.29
N THR A 484 -15.32 3.94 -23.67
CA THR A 484 -15.84 5.20 -23.15
C THR A 484 -15.93 5.16 -21.63
N GLY A 485 -15.90 6.32 -20.96
CA GLY A 485 -16.11 6.44 -19.53
C GLY A 485 -14.97 5.93 -18.63
N TYR A 486 -13.84 5.51 -19.20
CA TYR A 486 -12.66 5.15 -18.42
C TYR A 486 -11.97 6.41 -17.87
N SER A 487 -11.63 6.39 -16.58
CA SER A 487 -11.00 7.53 -15.90
C SER A 487 -10.01 7.04 -14.83
N SER A 488 -8.90 7.75 -14.69
CA SER A 488 -7.92 7.53 -13.60
C SER A 488 -8.06 8.53 -12.44
N LYS A 489 -9.09 9.39 -12.46
CA LYS A 489 -9.35 10.38 -11.39
C LYS A 489 -9.80 9.71 -10.09
N PRO A 490 -9.37 10.19 -8.92
CA PRO A 490 -9.84 9.69 -7.63
C PRO A 490 -11.37 9.70 -7.49
N SER A 491 -12.02 10.79 -7.90
CA SER A 491 -13.48 10.93 -7.84
C SER A 491 -14.26 9.93 -8.70
N ALA A 492 -13.62 9.32 -9.69
CA ALA A 492 -14.22 8.30 -10.56
C ALA A 492 -13.96 6.86 -10.09
N ALA A 493 -13.08 6.65 -9.10
CA ALA A 493 -12.56 5.33 -8.76
C ALA A 493 -13.66 4.33 -8.37
N ASN A 494 -14.62 4.76 -7.54
CA ASN A 494 -15.68 3.90 -7.02
C ASN A 494 -16.74 3.57 -8.08
N SER A 495 -17.02 4.51 -8.98
CA SER A 495 -18.03 4.35 -10.05
C SER A 495 -17.42 3.97 -11.42
N LEU A 496 -16.11 3.70 -11.48
CA LEU A 496 -15.39 3.46 -12.73
C LEU A 496 -16.09 2.42 -13.63
N TRP A 497 -16.28 1.23 -13.10
CA TRP A 497 -16.82 0.11 -13.89
C TRP A 497 -18.31 0.23 -14.22
N TYR A 498 -19.05 1.05 -13.48
CA TYR A 498 -20.42 1.44 -13.86
C TYR A 498 -20.42 2.34 -15.09
N ASN A 499 -19.44 3.23 -15.21
CA ASN A 499 -19.36 4.23 -16.28
C ASN A 499 -18.66 3.73 -17.55
N VAL A 500 -17.82 2.71 -17.45
CA VAL A 500 -17.11 2.15 -18.61
C VAL A 500 -18.07 1.47 -19.56
N GLY A 501 -17.95 1.83 -20.84
CA GLY A 501 -18.76 1.28 -21.93
C GLY A 501 -17.97 1.17 -23.23
N ILE A 502 -18.63 0.75 -24.31
CA ILE A 502 -18.09 0.69 -25.67
C ILE A 502 -18.87 1.70 -26.51
N ALA A 503 -18.15 2.51 -27.30
CA ALA A 503 -18.76 3.39 -28.30
C ALA A 503 -19.54 2.55 -29.32
N LYS A 504 -20.74 3.04 -29.71
CA LYS A 504 -21.57 2.43 -30.75
C LYS A 504 -20.94 2.59 -32.12
#